data_127ca7ec4e449d8685bb9f33d92f43cb
#
_entry.id   127ca7ec4e449d8685bb9f33d92f43cb
#
_cell.length_a   1.000
_cell.length_b   1.000
_cell.length_c   1.000
_cell.angle_alpha   90.00
_cell.angle_beta   90.00
_cell.angle_gamma   90.00
#
_symmetry.space_group_name_H-M   'P 1'
#
loop_
_entity.id
_entity.type
_entity.pdbx_description
1 polymer ?
#
loop_
_entity_poly.entity_id
_entity_poly.type
_entity_poly.pdbx_seq_one_letter_code
_entity_poly.pdbx_strand_id
1 'polypeptide(L)'
;MKNKSFKWLRSLFLAIVLTTVTIMGLPLTGGPITALAADKDIVVLYTNDVHCGVDDNIGYAGLALYKKEMQQQTPYVTLVDTGDAIQGAPIGTLSDGGYLIDIMNYVGYDFAVPGNHEFDYGMSRFLEL
;
A
#
# COMPACT_ATOMS: atom_id res chain seq x y z
N MET A 1 -13.85 -62.00 30.41
CA MET A 1 -12.87 -61.06 31.02
C MET A 1 -12.33 -60.18 29.93
N LYS A 2 -12.89 -58.94 29.75
CA LYS A 2 -12.47 -58.05 28.68
C LYS A 2 -11.28 -57.20 29.15
N ASN A 3 -10.26 -57.24 28.34
CA ASN A 3 -8.86 -56.83 28.49
C ASN A 3 -8.74 -55.35 28.92
N LYS A 4 -8.66 -55.06 30.22
CA LYS A 4 -8.41 -53.70 30.79
C LYS A 4 -6.96 -53.27 30.49
N SER A 5 -6.05 -54.21 30.27
CA SER A 5 -4.64 -53.92 30.00
C SER A 5 -4.41 -53.26 28.63
N PHE A 6 -5.24 -53.58 27.65
CA PHE A 6 -5.08 -53.02 26.30
C PHE A 6 -5.49 -51.58 26.17
N LYS A 7 -6.47 -51.13 27.01
CA LYS A 7 -6.86 -49.72 27.06
C LYS A 7 -5.81 -48.85 27.75
N TRP A 8 -5.16 -49.37 28.78
CA TRP A 8 -4.13 -48.66 29.51
C TRP A 8 -2.86 -48.51 28.66
N LEU A 9 -2.50 -49.54 27.88
CA LEU A 9 -1.35 -49.48 26.95
C LEU A 9 -1.58 -48.43 25.84
N ARG A 10 -2.80 -48.32 25.29
CA ARG A 10 -3.16 -47.31 24.29
C ARG A 10 -3.10 -45.89 24.84
N SER A 11 -3.58 -45.69 26.09
CA SER A 11 -3.50 -44.37 26.76
C SER A 11 -2.05 -43.97 27.07
N LEU A 12 -1.21 -44.93 27.47
CA LEU A 12 0.20 -44.67 27.71
C LEU A 12 0.96 -44.35 26.40
N PHE A 13 0.65 -45.03 25.32
CA PHE A 13 1.23 -44.77 24.00
C PHE A 13 0.82 -43.39 23.45
N LEU A 14 -0.47 -43.03 23.65
CA LEU A 14 -0.98 -41.73 23.24
C LEU A 14 -0.35 -40.58 24.05
N ALA A 15 -0.14 -40.80 25.35
CA ALA A 15 0.54 -39.81 26.23
C ALA A 15 2.03 -39.64 25.87
N ILE A 16 2.73 -40.72 25.54
CA ILE A 16 4.13 -40.67 25.13
C ILE A 16 4.28 -39.99 23.74
N VAL A 17 3.38 -40.27 22.79
CA VAL A 17 3.39 -39.59 21.49
C VAL A 17 3.08 -38.11 21.63
N LEU A 18 2.14 -37.74 22.52
CA LEU A 18 1.82 -36.32 22.76
C LEU A 18 2.97 -35.58 23.44
N THR A 19 3.67 -36.24 24.40
CA THR A 19 4.83 -35.61 25.06
C THR A 19 6.07 -35.55 24.17
N THR A 20 6.28 -36.51 23.28
CA THR A 20 7.40 -36.45 22.32
C THR A 20 7.19 -35.41 21.23
N VAL A 21 5.95 -35.16 20.79
CA VAL A 21 5.62 -34.06 19.88
C VAL A 21 5.83 -32.70 20.54
N THR A 22 5.61 -32.61 21.87
CA THR A 22 5.88 -31.36 22.61
C THR A 22 7.37 -31.14 22.93
N ILE A 23 8.19 -32.21 22.95
CA ILE A 23 9.63 -32.14 23.22
C ILE A 23 10.47 -32.03 21.93
N MET A 24 9.97 -32.53 20.79
CA MET A 24 10.53 -32.18 19.50
C MET A 24 9.99 -30.79 19.09
N GLY A 25 10.36 -29.80 19.87
CA GLY A 25 9.95 -28.44 19.75
C GLY A 25 10.04 -27.94 18.31
N LEU A 26 8.87 -27.63 17.73
CA LEU A 26 8.86 -26.36 17.04
C LEU A 26 9.37 -25.34 18.06
N PRO A 27 10.44 -24.62 17.78
CA PRO A 27 10.81 -23.52 18.63
C PRO A 27 9.65 -22.53 18.59
N LEU A 28 8.83 -22.50 19.63
CA LEU A 28 8.07 -21.34 20.03
C LEU A 28 9.11 -20.31 20.55
N THR A 29 10.17 -20.13 19.76
CA THR A 29 10.99 -18.95 19.88
C THR A 29 10.16 -17.85 19.25
N GLY A 30 9.28 -17.25 20.05
CA GLY A 30 9.00 -15.85 19.91
C GLY A 30 10.35 -15.12 20.11
N GLY A 31 11.27 -15.35 19.17
CA GLY A 31 12.40 -14.46 19.00
C GLY A 31 11.84 -13.05 18.85
N PRO A 32 12.55 -12.03 19.30
CA PRO A 32 12.14 -10.67 19.05
C PRO A 32 11.80 -10.61 17.56
N ILE A 33 10.61 -10.09 17.22
CA ILE A 33 10.31 -9.72 15.83
C ILE A 33 11.32 -8.60 15.56
N THR A 34 12.51 -8.97 15.14
CA THR A 34 13.41 -8.02 14.53
C THR A 34 12.68 -7.62 13.26
N ALA A 35 12.06 -6.44 13.28
CA ALA A 35 11.71 -5.78 12.05
C ALA A 35 13.04 -5.76 11.27
N LEU A 36 13.11 -6.58 10.23
CA LEU A 36 14.17 -6.44 9.25
C LEU A 36 13.98 -5.03 8.73
N ALA A 37 14.82 -4.11 9.19
CA ALA A 37 14.91 -2.79 8.58
C ALA A 37 15.11 -3.07 7.09
N ALA A 38 14.22 -2.54 6.27
CA ALA A 38 14.37 -2.68 4.84
C ALA A 38 15.77 -2.13 4.52
N ASP A 39 16.61 -2.95 3.90
CA ASP A 39 17.98 -2.58 3.55
C ASP A 39 17.99 -1.55 2.40
N LYS A 40 16.86 -0.89 2.18
CA LYS A 40 16.62 0.10 1.13
C LYS A 40 15.75 1.24 1.65
N ASP A 41 16.01 2.41 1.14
CA ASP A 41 15.27 3.62 1.47
C ASP A 41 13.79 3.51 1.11
N ILE A 42 12.93 4.09 1.94
CA ILE A 42 11.53 4.35 1.63
C ILE A 42 11.46 5.74 1.03
N VAL A 43 10.95 5.83 -0.20
CA VAL A 43 10.81 7.08 -0.94
C VAL A 43 9.34 7.47 -1.01
N VAL A 44 9.03 8.65 -0.51
CA VAL A 44 7.70 9.26 -0.65
C VAL A 44 7.83 10.48 -1.56
N LEU A 45 7.21 10.40 -2.73
CA LEU A 45 7.05 11.52 -3.65
C LEU A 45 5.68 12.14 -3.39
N TYR A 46 5.59 13.46 -3.49
CA TYR A 46 4.30 14.11 -3.31
C TYR A 46 4.15 15.35 -4.20
N THR A 47 2.90 15.64 -4.54
CA THR A 47 2.46 16.90 -5.17
C THR A 47 1.48 17.60 -4.26
N ASN A 48 1.37 18.91 -4.42
CA ASN A 48 0.48 19.78 -3.66
C ASN A 48 0.12 21.00 -4.46
N ASP A 49 -1.14 21.40 -4.49
CA ASP A 49 -1.61 22.64 -5.14
C ASP A 49 -1.18 22.73 -6.62
N VAL A 50 -1.31 21.64 -7.37
CA VAL A 50 -0.87 21.58 -8.78
C VAL A 50 -1.75 22.41 -9.69
N HIS A 51 -3.05 22.57 -9.35
CA HIS A 51 -4.00 23.44 -10.05
C HIS A 51 -3.98 23.31 -11.58
N CYS A 52 -4.06 22.06 -12.06
CA CYS A 52 -3.99 21.72 -13.50
C CYS A 52 -2.65 22.07 -14.19
N GLY A 53 -1.59 22.31 -13.46
CA GLY A 53 -0.23 22.61 -13.98
C GLY A 53 0.45 21.39 -14.58
N VAL A 54 -0.11 20.84 -15.67
CA VAL A 54 0.31 19.57 -16.29
C VAL A 54 1.76 19.57 -16.72
N ASP A 55 2.25 20.69 -17.20
CA ASP A 55 3.60 20.93 -17.70
C ASP A 55 4.41 21.95 -16.88
N ASP A 56 3.89 22.38 -15.75
CA ASP A 56 4.60 23.28 -14.84
C ASP A 56 5.80 22.58 -14.18
N ASN A 57 6.91 23.29 -14.10
CA ASN A 57 8.18 22.78 -13.56
C ASN A 57 8.65 21.51 -14.30
N ILE A 58 8.64 20.33 -13.64
CA ILE A 58 8.96 19.05 -14.28
C ILE A 58 7.73 18.43 -14.96
N GLY A 59 6.53 18.93 -14.66
CA GLY A 59 5.26 18.42 -15.13
C GLY A 59 4.97 16.97 -14.72
N TYR A 60 3.77 16.49 -15.06
CA TYR A 60 3.40 15.09 -14.78
C TYR A 60 4.27 14.08 -15.54
N ALA A 61 4.74 14.42 -16.75
CA ALA A 61 5.62 13.54 -17.51
C ALA A 61 6.99 13.39 -16.84
N GLY A 62 7.57 14.48 -16.34
CA GLY A 62 8.82 14.46 -15.58
C GLY A 62 8.65 13.72 -14.24
N LEU A 63 7.54 13.92 -13.56
CA LEU A 63 7.22 13.22 -12.31
C LEU A 63 7.11 11.70 -12.54
N ALA A 64 6.43 11.26 -13.61
CA ALA A 64 6.34 9.85 -13.96
C ALA A 64 7.72 9.23 -14.24
N LEU A 65 8.59 9.95 -14.94
CA LEU A 65 9.96 9.52 -15.19
C LEU A 65 10.74 9.42 -13.87
N TYR A 66 10.67 10.43 -13.03
CA TYR A 66 11.35 10.45 -11.74
C TYR A 66 10.89 9.34 -10.80
N LYS A 67 9.56 9.09 -10.73
CA LYS A 67 9.01 7.94 -9.99
C LYS A 67 9.64 6.64 -10.48
N LYS A 68 9.70 6.43 -11.80
CA LYS A 68 10.30 5.25 -12.41
C LYS A 68 11.79 5.09 -12.10
N GLU A 69 12.54 6.17 -12.05
CA GLU A 69 13.96 6.17 -11.66
C GLU A 69 14.13 5.78 -10.20
N MET A 70 13.30 6.30 -9.30
CA MET A 70 13.33 5.90 -7.89
C MET A 70 12.97 4.44 -7.69
N GLN A 71 12.02 3.91 -8.46
CA GLN A 71 11.63 2.49 -8.42
C GLN A 71 12.75 1.53 -8.86
N GLN A 72 13.74 2.01 -9.61
CA GLN A 72 14.94 1.24 -9.93
C GLN A 72 15.92 1.14 -8.74
N GLN A 73 15.85 2.08 -7.80
CA GLN A 73 16.75 2.16 -6.65
C GLN A 73 16.17 1.40 -5.44
N THR A 74 14.85 1.52 -5.23
CA THR A 74 14.14 0.85 -4.14
C THR A 74 12.75 0.41 -4.59
N PRO A 75 12.23 -0.73 -4.08
CA PRO A 75 10.85 -1.13 -4.32
C PRO A 75 9.82 -0.34 -3.48
N TYR A 76 10.30 0.48 -2.55
CA TYR A 76 9.46 1.20 -1.59
C TYR A 76 9.25 2.66 -2.01
N VAL A 77 8.60 2.87 -3.16
CA VAL A 77 8.29 4.20 -3.70
C VAL A 77 6.79 4.40 -3.67
N THR A 78 6.34 5.46 -3.02
CA THR A 78 4.94 5.88 -2.97
C THR A 78 4.81 7.29 -3.51
N LEU A 79 3.82 7.54 -4.37
CA LEU A 79 3.48 8.85 -4.91
C LEU A 79 2.10 9.27 -4.40
N VAL A 80 2.04 10.44 -3.78
CA VAL A 80 0.84 10.97 -3.12
C VAL A 80 0.51 12.36 -3.68
N ASP A 81 -0.77 12.65 -3.83
CA ASP A 81 -1.26 14.02 -4.01
C ASP A 81 -1.91 14.53 -2.72
N THR A 82 -1.64 15.76 -2.37
CA THR A 82 -2.16 16.39 -1.14
C THR A 82 -3.30 17.40 -1.38
N GLY A 83 -3.85 17.35 -2.59
CA GLY A 83 -5.06 18.07 -2.97
C GLY A 83 -4.84 19.31 -3.85
N ASP A 84 -5.96 19.87 -4.29
CA ASP A 84 -6.05 21.01 -5.20
C ASP A 84 -5.37 20.76 -6.56
N ALA A 85 -5.60 19.57 -7.13
CA ALA A 85 -5.00 19.14 -8.38
C ALA A 85 -5.85 19.47 -9.62
N ILE A 86 -7.20 19.34 -9.53
CA ILE A 86 -8.07 19.21 -10.70
C ILE A 86 -8.67 20.51 -11.22
N GLN A 87 -8.50 21.62 -10.50
CA GLN A 87 -9.04 22.93 -10.82
C GLN A 87 -7.93 23.96 -11.02
N GLY A 88 -8.07 24.89 -11.96
CA GLY A 88 -7.13 26.01 -12.14
C GLY A 88 -6.86 26.40 -13.59
N ALA A 89 -6.83 25.48 -14.54
CA ALA A 89 -6.58 25.75 -15.95
C ALA A 89 -7.69 25.19 -16.86
N PRO A 90 -7.71 25.58 -18.16
CA PRO A 90 -8.74 25.12 -19.09
C PRO A 90 -8.91 23.61 -19.16
N ILE A 91 -7.85 22.84 -19.02
CA ILE A 91 -7.91 21.37 -19.05
C ILE A 91 -8.78 20.80 -17.91
N GLY A 92 -8.75 21.40 -16.73
CA GLY A 92 -9.63 21.04 -15.61
C GLY A 92 -11.09 21.41 -15.92
N THR A 93 -11.32 22.66 -16.31
CA THR A 93 -12.68 23.18 -16.57
C THR A 93 -13.37 22.47 -17.74
N LEU A 94 -12.64 22.09 -18.79
CA LEU A 94 -13.22 21.43 -19.97
C LEU A 94 -13.70 20.00 -19.70
N SER A 95 -13.21 19.37 -18.64
CA SER A 95 -13.52 17.99 -18.28
C SER A 95 -14.11 17.84 -16.88
N ASP A 96 -14.39 18.96 -16.20
CA ASP A 96 -14.77 18.96 -14.78
C ASP A 96 -13.82 18.08 -13.96
N GLY A 97 -12.50 18.28 -14.15
CA GLY A 97 -11.43 17.56 -13.47
C GLY A 97 -11.05 16.21 -14.06
N GLY A 98 -11.87 15.62 -14.92
CA GLY A 98 -11.69 14.24 -15.41
C GLY A 98 -10.34 13.99 -16.08
N TYR A 99 -9.87 14.89 -16.96
CA TYR A 99 -8.57 14.72 -17.62
C TYR A 99 -7.39 14.71 -16.64
N LEU A 100 -7.49 15.46 -15.56
CA LEU A 100 -6.44 15.46 -14.53
C LEU A 100 -6.39 14.11 -13.80
N ILE A 101 -7.54 13.58 -13.45
CA ILE A 101 -7.62 12.24 -12.82
C ILE A 101 -7.07 11.17 -13.76
N ASP A 102 -7.40 11.22 -15.05
CA ASP A 102 -6.85 10.28 -16.05
C ASP A 102 -5.30 10.39 -16.11
N ILE A 103 -4.77 11.61 -16.11
CA ILE A 103 -3.32 11.85 -16.10
C ILE A 103 -2.70 11.31 -14.81
N MET A 104 -3.28 11.61 -13.65
CA MET A 104 -2.79 11.15 -12.36
C MET A 104 -2.79 9.61 -12.27
N ASN A 105 -3.84 8.97 -12.77
CA ASN A 105 -3.92 7.52 -12.87
C ASN A 105 -2.82 6.96 -13.80
N TYR A 106 -2.56 7.62 -14.93
CA TYR A 106 -1.51 7.22 -15.85
C TYR A 106 -0.10 7.39 -15.26
N VAL A 107 0.16 8.46 -14.52
CA VAL A 107 1.41 8.69 -13.76
C VAL A 107 1.56 7.65 -12.64
N GLY A 108 0.44 7.12 -12.17
CA GLY A 108 0.39 6.08 -11.16
C GLY A 108 0.48 6.64 -9.75
N TYR A 109 -0.34 7.61 -9.40
CA TYR A 109 -0.51 8.02 -8.01
C TYR A 109 -1.07 6.85 -7.19
N ASP A 110 -0.50 6.65 -6.02
CA ASP A 110 -0.90 5.57 -5.11
C ASP A 110 -2.01 6.04 -4.15
N PHE A 111 -1.99 7.33 -3.80
CA PHE A 111 -2.98 7.97 -2.94
C PHE A 111 -3.19 9.41 -3.35
N ALA A 112 -4.41 9.92 -3.14
CA ALA A 112 -4.74 11.33 -3.23
C ALA A 112 -5.66 11.72 -2.05
N VAL A 113 -5.47 12.92 -1.54
CA VAL A 113 -6.34 13.52 -0.53
C VAL A 113 -7.05 14.72 -1.17
N PRO A 114 -8.37 14.85 -1.10
CA PRO A 114 -9.05 16.01 -1.65
C PRO A 114 -8.69 17.29 -0.88
N GLY A 115 -8.33 18.34 -1.61
CA GLY A 115 -8.29 19.70 -1.12
C GLY A 115 -9.68 20.36 -1.26
N ASN A 116 -9.74 21.69 -1.15
CA ASN A 116 -11.01 22.38 -1.31
C ASN A 116 -11.45 22.51 -2.78
N HIS A 117 -10.52 22.58 -3.71
CA HIS A 117 -10.82 22.73 -5.14
C HIS A 117 -11.25 21.44 -5.84
N GLU A 118 -11.13 20.27 -5.23
CA GLU A 118 -11.72 19.02 -5.72
C GLU A 118 -13.26 19.07 -5.67
N PHE A 119 -13.84 19.99 -4.89
CA PHE A 119 -15.30 20.16 -4.77
C PHE A 119 -15.88 21.27 -5.66
N ASP A 120 -15.08 22.00 -6.43
CA ASP A 120 -15.51 23.14 -7.24
C ASP A 120 -16.50 22.74 -8.35
N TYR A 121 -16.39 21.51 -8.86
CA TYR A 121 -17.32 20.94 -9.84
C TYR A 121 -18.54 20.25 -9.18
N GLY A 122 -18.67 20.36 -7.87
CA GLY A 122 -19.75 19.83 -7.04
C GLY A 122 -19.48 18.40 -6.53
N MET A 123 -20.15 18.08 -5.42
CA MET A 123 -20.01 16.80 -4.73
C MET A 123 -20.29 15.59 -5.62
N SER A 124 -21.32 15.68 -6.48
CA SER A 124 -21.67 14.57 -7.38
C SER A 124 -20.51 14.26 -8.33
N ARG A 125 -19.88 15.30 -8.88
CA ARG A 125 -18.74 15.12 -9.77
C ARG A 125 -17.52 14.58 -9.05
N PHE A 126 -17.23 15.07 -7.86
CA PHE A 126 -16.16 14.54 -7.03
C PHE A 126 -16.29 13.04 -6.75
N LEU A 127 -17.52 12.55 -6.53
CA LEU A 127 -17.77 11.12 -6.30
C LEU A 127 -17.69 10.25 -7.56
N GLU A 128 -17.68 10.85 -8.75
CA GLU A 128 -17.52 10.16 -10.04
C GLU A 128 -16.03 10.03 -10.44
N LEU A 129 -15.19 10.93 -9.94
CA LEU A 129 -13.77 10.99 -10.25
C LEU A 129 -12.97 9.98 -9.41
#